data_55036dcb698a7d1a736a26797e74f265
#
_entry.id   55036dcb698a7d1a736a26797e74f265
#
_cell.length_a   1.000
_cell.length_b   1.000
_cell.length_c   1.000
_cell.angle_alpha   90.00
_cell.angle_beta   90.00
_cell.angle_gamma   90.00
#
_symmetry.space_group_name_H-M   'P 1'
#
loop_
_entity.id
_entity.type
_entity.pdbx_description
1 polymer ?
#
loop_
_entity_poly.entity_id
_entity_poly.type
_entity_poly.pdbx_seq_one_letter_code
_entity_poly.pdbx_strand_id
1 'polypeptide(L)'
;IRLPADTPEGLRPHVQVMSTVPDLLSFLKKFEWMIAVLADPAACRRIARENVEDAKAEGIDYLELRFSPYFMATAHRIDVAKVVEAVVEGVAEGSRATGVRVKLIGILSRTFGADACMKELEALLTHRTHLVALDLAGDEKNYPAEMFINHFKRGRDAGWAVTVHAGEAGGAPSVWSALQQLGATRIGHCVRALDDPKLMDYLAAHCIGIEANLTSNVQTNTVPSLAAHPLRQFLDRGLLATINTDDPSISGIELRHELEIAAPAAGLSPAHIRQAQRNALEIAFLAPEEKLALVEKIR
;
A
#
# COMPACT_ATOMS: atom_id res chain seq x y z
N ILE A 1 -26.96 -3.62 -7.17
CA ILE A 1 -25.93 -4.13 -8.10
C ILE A 1 -26.17 -5.63 -8.33
N ARG A 2 -26.19 -6.07 -9.58
CA ARG A 2 -26.21 -7.50 -9.89
C ARG A 2 -24.76 -7.98 -9.97
N LEU A 3 -24.40 -8.89 -9.06
CA LEU A 3 -23.08 -9.50 -9.05
C LEU A 3 -22.87 -10.42 -10.28
N PRO A 4 -21.63 -10.63 -10.73
CA PRO A 4 -21.33 -11.48 -11.89
C PRO A 4 -21.54 -12.98 -11.61
N ALA A 5 -21.68 -13.38 -10.34
CA ALA A 5 -22.00 -14.73 -9.91
C ALA A 5 -22.72 -14.72 -8.55
N ASP A 6 -23.43 -15.81 -8.25
CA ASP A 6 -24.28 -15.96 -7.05
C ASP A 6 -23.58 -16.73 -5.92
N THR A 7 -22.33 -17.20 -6.14
CA THR A 7 -21.54 -17.93 -5.12
C THR A 7 -20.16 -17.30 -4.94
N PRO A 8 -19.53 -17.42 -3.76
CA PRO A 8 -18.17 -16.93 -3.52
C PRO A 8 -17.15 -17.52 -4.52
N GLU A 9 -17.25 -18.80 -4.85
CA GLU A 9 -16.37 -19.47 -5.80
C GLU A 9 -16.54 -18.90 -7.21
N GLY A 10 -17.77 -18.63 -7.62
CA GLY A 10 -18.08 -17.99 -8.90
C GLY A 10 -17.63 -16.53 -8.96
N LEU A 11 -17.64 -15.80 -7.83
CA LEU A 11 -17.16 -14.43 -7.74
C LEU A 11 -15.64 -14.32 -7.79
N ARG A 12 -14.91 -15.32 -7.28
CA ARG A 12 -13.46 -15.30 -7.14
C ARG A 12 -12.72 -14.85 -8.40
N PRO A 13 -12.97 -15.36 -9.63
CA PRO A 13 -12.26 -14.90 -10.82
C PRO A 13 -12.49 -13.42 -11.18
N HIS A 14 -13.56 -12.82 -10.67
CA HIS A 14 -13.90 -11.43 -10.91
C HIS A 14 -13.20 -10.46 -9.95
N VAL A 15 -12.91 -10.89 -8.73
CA VAL A 15 -12.36 -10.08 -7.64
C VAL A 15 -10.93 -10.46 -7.26
N GLN A 16 -10.43 -11.63 -7.72
CA GLN A 16 -9.06 -12.07 -7.46
C GLN A 16 -8.28 -12.28 -8.75
N VAL A 17 -6.97 -12.17 -8.65
CA VAL A 17 -6.03 -12.53 -9.71
C VAL A 17 -5.76 -14.03 -9.60
N MET A 18 -6.25 -14.78 -10.58
CA MET A 18 -6.10 -16.26 -10.61
C MET A 18 -4.81 -16.71 -11.30
N SER A 19 -4.17 -15.81 -12.06
CA SER A 19 -2.89 -16.00 -12.75
C SER A 19 -2.30 -14.64 -13.11
N THR A 20 -1.02 -14.58 -13.43
CA THR A 20 -0.38 -13.32 -13.87
C THR A 20 -1.20 -12.62 -14.95
N VAL A 21 -1.50 -11.35 -14.73
CA VAL A 21 -2.20 -10.51 -15.70
C VAL A 21 -1.21 -9.78 -16.61
N PRO A 22 -1.63 -9.26 -17.78
CA PRO A 22 -0.72 -8.63 -18.73
C PRO A 22 0.03 -7.41 -18.18
N ASP A 23 -0.62 -6.64 -17.33
CA ASP A 23 -0.09 -5.38 -16.81
C ASP A 23 -0.84 -4.90 -15.55
N LEU A 24 -0.33 -3.83 -14.93
CA LEU A 24 -0.93 -3.18 -13.76
C LEU A 24 -2.38 -2.73 -14.01
N LEU A 25 -2.71 -2.20 -15.20
CA LEU A 25 -4.07 -1.73 -15.48
C LEU A 25 -5.08 -2.89 -15.48
N SER A 26 -4.66 -4.06 -15.95
CA SER A 26 -5.47 -5.29 -15.89
C SER A 26 -5.68 -5.79 -14.46
N PHE A 27 -4.70 -5.59 -13.58
CA PHE A 27 -4.84 -5.85 -12.14
C PHE A 27 -5.83 -4.88 -11.52
N LEU A 28 -5.71 -3.58 -11.77
CA LEU A 28 -6.59 -2.55 -11.20
C LEU A 28 -8.07 -2.73 -11.55
N LYS A 29 -8.40 -3.37 -12.66
CA LYS A 29 -9.80 -3.70 -13.01
C LYS A 29 -10.49 -4.63 -12.01
N LYS A 30 -9.72 -5.42 -11.23
CA LYS A 30 -10.31 -6.29 -10.20
C LYS A 30 -10.99 -5.52 -9.07
N PHE A 31 -10.55 -4.28 -8.82
CA PHE A 31 -11.17 -3.41 -7.82
C PHE A 31 -12.60 -2.98 -8.16
N GLU A 32 -13.01 -3.00 -9.43
CA GLU A 32 -14.35 -2.53 -9.85
C GLU A 32 -15.48 -3.22 -9.08
N TRP A 33 -15.39 -4.53 -8.88
CA TRP A 33 -16.39 -5.26 -8.11
C TRP A 33 -16.26 -5.04 -6.61
N MET A 34 -15.03 -4.81 -6.11
CA MET A 34 -14.81 -4.55 -4.69
C MET A 34 -15.38 -3.19 -4.27
N ILE A 35 -15.18 -2.14 -5.07
CA ILE A 35 -15.81 -0.84 -4.80
C ILE A 35 -17.31 -0.84 -5.07
N ALA A 36 -17.79 -1.69 -5.98
CA ALA A 36 -19.22 -1.78 -6.30
C ALA A 36 -20.09 -2.22 -5.11
N VAL A 37 -19.55 -2.94 -4.13
CA VAL A 37 -20.27 -3.35 -2.91
C VAL A 37 -20.24 -2.29 -1.81
N LEU A 38 -19.44 -1.23 -1.96
CA LEU A 38 -19.37 -0.11 -1.02
C LEU A 38 -20.52 0.87 -1.26
N ALA A 39 -21.74 0.40 -0.98
CA ALA A 39 -22.96 1.11 -1.35
C ALA A 39 -23.21 2.41 -0.57
N ASP A 40 -22.65 2.52 0.62
CA ASP A 40 -22.84 3.64 1.54
C ASP A 40 -21.66 3.75 2.55
N PRO A 41 -21.61 4.81 3.37
CA PRO A 41 -20.58 4.94 4.41
C PRO A 41 -20.56 3.78 5.42
N ALA A 42 -21.70 3.14 5.69
CA ALA A 42 -21.74 2.01 6.63
C ALA A 42 -20.98 0.79 6.06
N ALA A 43 -21.07 0.54 4.76
CA ALA A 43 -20.27 -0.47 4.09
C ALA A 43 -18.77 -0.15 4.14
N CYS A 44 -18.37 1.12 3.93
CA CYS A 44 -16.99 1.58 4.04
C CYS A 44 -16.46 1.39 5.47
N ARG A 45 -17.25 1.74 6.50
CA ARG A 45 -16.91 1.54 7.92
C ARG A 45 -16.74 0.06 8.25
N ARG A 46 -17.66 -0.78 7.76
CA ARG A 46 -17.61 -2.22 7.98
C ARG A 46 -16.33 -2.83 7.42
N ILE A 47 -15.99 -2.57 6.16
CA ILE A 47 -14.79 -3.15 5.55
C ILE A 47 -13.51 -2.65 6.24
N ALA A 48 -13.45 -1.39 6.65
CA ALA A 48 -12.33 -0.85 7.39
C ALA A 48 -12.13 -1.56 8.74
N ARG A 49 -13.22 -1.86 9.46
CA ARG A 49 -13.18 -2.66 10.69
C ARG A 49 -12.73 -4.10 10.42
N GLU A 50 -13.31 -4.75 9.40
CA GLU A 50 -12.98 -6.14 9.04
C GLU A 50 -11.51 -6.29 8.63
N ASN A 51 -10.90 -5.32 7.93
CA ASN A 51 -9.44 -5.34 7.67
C ASN A 51 -8.59 -5.38 8.95
N VAL A 52 -9.04 -4.75 10.03
CA VAL A 52 -8.32 -4.80 11.31
C VAL A 52 -8.54 -6.15 12.01
N GLU A 53 -9.73 -6.73 11.88
CA GLU A 53 -10.07 -8.06 12.39
C GLU A 53 -9.23 -9.14 11.67
N ASP A 54 -9.09 -9.03 10.33
CA ASP A 54 -8.24 -9.91 9.52
C ASP A 54 -6.76 -9.78 9.90
N ALA A 55 -6.26 -8.56 10.08
CA ALA A 55 -4.89 -8.33 10.57
C ALA A 55 -4.64 -9.03 11.90
N LYS A 56 -5.63 -9.01 12.82
CA LYS A 56 -5.54 -9.76 14.08
C LYS A 56 -5.47 -11.26 13.85
N ALA A 57 -6.28 -11.80 12.94
CA ALA A 57 -6.28 -13.24 12.62
C ALA A 57 -4.95 -13.69 12.00
N GLU A 58 -4.28 -12.80 11.24
CA GLU A 58 -2.95 -13.03 10.68
C GLU A 58 -1.80 -12.84 11.70
N GLY A 59 -2.09 -12.46 12.94
CA GLY A 59 -1.08 -12.24 13.98
C GLY A 59 -0.31 -10.93 13.84
N ILE A 60 -0.89 -9.95 13.17
CA ILE A 60 -0.31 -8.61 12.98
C ILE A 60 -0.63 -7.75 14.20
N ASP A 61 0.40 -7.17 14.83
CA ASP A 61 0.25 -6.27 15.98
C ASP A 61 0.17 -4.78 15.59
N TYR A 62 0.73 -4.43 14.44
CA TYR A 62 0.74 -3.07 13.89
C TYR A 62 0.51 -3.11 12.38
N LEU A 63 -0.41 -2.29 11.90
CA LEU A 63 -0.80 -2.16 10.49
C LEU A 63 -0.81 -0.70 10.07
N GLU A 64 -0.22 -0.40 8.91
CA GLU A 64 -0.47 0.84 8.18
C GLU A 64 -1.45 0.54 7.05
N LEU A 65 -2.72 0.82 7.29
CA LEU A 65 -3.80 0.58 6.33
C LEU A 65 -3.96 1.80 5.44
N ARG A 66 -3.85 1.60 4.13
CA ARG A 66 -4.05 2.65 3.14
C ARG A 66 -5.37 2.52 2.41
N PHE A 67 -5.96 3.65 2.04
CA PHE A 67 -7.24 3.69 1.35
C PHE A 67 -7.35 4.91 0.44
N SER A 68 -8.10 4.76 -0.65
CA SER A 68 -8.42 5.83 -1.60
C SER A 68 -9.88 6.23 -1.44
N PRO A 69 -10.20 7.32 -0.74
CA PRO A 69 -11.58 7.69 -0.48
C PRO A 69 -12.33 8.10 -1.74
N TYR A 70 -11.64 8.72 -2.71
CA TYR A 70 -12.27 9.08 -3.98
C TYR A 70 -12.65 7.84 -4.78
N PHE A 71 -11.72 6.87 -4.92
CA PHE A 71 -11.99 5.63 -5.64
C PHE A 71 -13.13 4.84 -4.98
N MET A 72 -13.10 4.68 -3.65
CA MET A 72 -14.18 4.02 -2.90
C MET A 72 -15.55 4.68 -3.11
N ALA A 73 -15.58 6.00 -3.30
CA ALA A 73 -16.80 6.77 -3.49
C ALA A 73 -17.39 6.64 -4.90
N THR A 74 -16.59 6.27 -5.93
CA THR A 74 -16.96 6.43 -7.34
C THR A 74 -18.19 5.63 -7.75
N ALA A 75 -18.29 4.36 -7.33
CA ALA A 75 -19.36 3.45 -7.75
C ALA A 75 -20.76 3.95 -7.37
N HIS A 76 -20.89 4.60 -6.22
CA HIS A 76 -22.18 5.06 -5.68
C HIS A 76 -22.24 6.57 -5.46
N ARG A 77 -21.24 7.32 -5.91
CA ARG A 77 -21.14 8.78 -5.77
C ARG A 77 -21.32 9.24 -4.32
N ILE A 78 -20.71 8.51 -3.39
CA ILE A 78 -20.70 8.87 -1.97
C ILE A 78 -19.89 10.16 -1.80
N ASP A 79 -20.25 10.99 -0.84
CA ASP A 79 -19.41 12.13 -0.45
C ASP A 79 -18.05 11.61 0.04
N VAL A 80 -16.96 12.11 -0.57
CA VAL A 80 -15.59 11.61 -0.31
C VAL A 80 -15.20 11.80 1.16
N ALA A 81 -15.61 12.92 1.79
CA ALA A 81 -15.33 13.18 3.20
C ALA A 81 -16.09 12.18 4.12
N LYS A 82 -17.29 11.73 3.72
CA LYS A 82 -18.03 10.69 4.44
C LYS A 82 -17.37 9.31 4.35
N VAL A 83 -16.68 9.02 3.26
CA VAL A 83 -15.87 7.80 3.16
C VAL A 83 -14.70 7.89 4.13
N VAL A 84 -14.00 9.03 4.21
CA VAL A 84 -12.88 9.22 5.16
C VAL A 84 -13.36 9.04 6.60
N GLU A 85 -14.47 9.69 6.98
CA GLU A 85 -15.09 9.57 8.31
C GLU A 85 -15.39 8.11 8.64
N ALA A 86 -16.04 7.39 7.72
CA ALA A 86 -16.42 5.99 7.90
C ALA A 86 -15.20 5.06 8.08
N VAL A 87 -14.16 5.25 7.30
CA VAL A 87 -12.91 4.47 7.43
C VAL A 87 -12.24 4.73 8.77
N VAL A 88 -12.13 5.99 9.18
CA VAL A 88 -11.56 6.37 10.50
C VAL A 88 -12.34 5.70 11.65
N GLU A 89 -13.67 5.75 11.60
CA GLU A 89 -14.52 5.10 12.60
C GLU A 89 -14.37 3.59 12.61
N GLY A 90 -14.39 2.94 11.43
CA GLY A 90 -14.27 1.50 11.31
C GLY A 90 -12.93 0.98 11.82
N VAL A 91 -11.83 1.64 11.48
CA VAL A 91 -10.50 1.33 12.01
C VAL A 91 -10.45 1.49 13.53
N ALA A 92 -11.00 2.57 14.06
CA ALA A 92 -11.03 2.78 15.51
C ALA A 92 -11.85 1.71 16.25
N GLU A 93 -12.94 1.21 15.65
CA GLU A 93 -13.72 0.08 16.18
C GLU A 93 -12.93 -1.22 16.17
N GLY A 94 -12.34 -1.56 15.02
CA GLY A 94 -11.52 -2.76 14.87
C GLY A 94 -10.34 -2.77 15.85
N SER A 95 -9.62 -1.65 15.96
CA SER A 95 -8.49 -1.50 16.88
C SER A 95 -8.91 -1.69 18.35
N ARG A 96 -10.06 -1.15 18.76
CA ARG A 96 -10.59 -1.36 20.14
C ARG A 96 -10.97 -2.82 20.38
N ALA A 97 -11.55 -3.48 19.39
CA ALA A 97 -12.01 -4.86 19.53
C ALA A 97 -10.85 -5.88 19.54
N THR A 98 -9.80 -5.63 18.76
CA THR A 98 -8.73 -6.61 18.51
C THR A 98 -7.43 -6.33 19.26
N GLY A 99 -7.20 -5.05 19.65
CA GLY A 99 -5.94 -4.59 20.20
C GLY A 99 -4.84 -4.38 19.14
N VAL A 100 -5.15 -4.54 17.85
CA VAL A 100 -4.22 -4.20 16.76
C VAL A 100 -4.08 -2.69 16.69
N ARG A 101 -2.84 -2.21 16.65
CA ARG A 101 -2.56 -0.79 16.42
C ARG A 101 -2.59 -0.50 14.94
N VAL A 102 -3.39 0.47 14.52
CA VAL A 102 -3.50 0.86 13.11
C VAL A 102 -3.20 2.33 12.94
N LYS A 103 -2.44 2.67 11.90
CA LYS A 103 -2.29 4.02 11.36
C LYS A 103 -2.87 4.05 9.95
N LEU A 104 -3.44 5.17 9.56
CA LEU A 104 -4.03 5.34 8.23
C LEU A 104 -3.12 6.11 7.29
N ILE A 105 -3.05 5.68 6.05
CA ILE A 105 -2.40 6.37 4.93
C ILE A 105 -3.46 6.72 3.91
N GLY A 106 -3.59 8.01 3.56
CA GLY A 106 -4.48 8.45 2.49
C GLY A 106 -3.84 8.26 1.12
N ILE A 107 -4.53 7.62 0.19
CA ILE A 107 -4.09 7.49 -1.20
C ILE A 107 -4.68 8.63 -2.03
N LEU A 108 -3.85 9.23 -2.88
CA LEU A 108 -4.29 10.00 -4.03
C LEU A 108 -4.28 9.08 -5.26
N SER A 109 -5.45 8.84 -5.83
CA SER A 109 -5.63 7.92 -6.96
C SER A 109 -5.29 8.62 -8.27
N ARG A 110 -3.99 8.60 -8.65
CA ARG A 110 -3.47 9.33 -9.81
C ARG A 110 -4.22 9.08 -11.11
N THR A 111 -4.78 7.89 -11.27
CA THR A 111 -5.54 7.48 -12.47
C THR A 111 -6.73 8.41 -12.78
N PHE A 112 -7.27 9.08 -11.77
CA PHE A 112 -8.37 10.05 -11.94
C PHE A 112 -7.90 11.49 -12.23
N GLY A 113 -6.58 11.72 -12.28
CA GLY A 113 -5.98 13.01 -12.57
C GLY A 113 -5.89 13.96 -11.36
N ALA A 114 -5.18 15.07 -11.56
CA ALA A 114 -4.83 16.01 -10.49
C ALA A 114 -6.05 16.65 -9.80
N ASP A 115 -7.09 17.00 -10.55
CA ASP A 115 -8.29 17.64 -9.98
C ASP A 115 -9.07 16.70 -9.06
N ALA A 116 -9.18 15.41 -9.42
CA ALA A 116 -9.80 14.40 -8.57
C ALA A 116 -8.95 14.16 -7.31
N CYS A 117 -7.63 14.03 -7.46
CA CYS A 117 -6.69 13.92 -6.35
C CYS A 117 -6.73 15.14 -5.41
N MET A 118 -7.01 16.34 -5.91
CA MET A 118 -7.18 17.51 -5.04
C MET A 118 -8.43 17.39 -4.17
N LYS A 119 -9.55 16.92 -4.72
CA LYS A 119 -10.76 16.64 -3.94
C LYS A 119 -10.53 15.55 -2.90
N GLU A 120 -9.79 14.51 -3.28
CA GLU A 120 -9.39 13.43 -2.39
C GLU A 120 -8.54 13.96 -1.22
N LEU A 121 -7.52 14.77 -1.52
CA LEU A 121 -6.69 15.43 -0.53
C LEU A 121 -7.51 16.31 0.42
N GLU A 122 -8.43 17.13 -0.10
CA GLU A 122 -9.29 18.00 0.72
C GLU A 122 -10.17 17.19 1.67
N ALA A 123 -10.72 16.09 1.22
CA ALA A 123 -11.48 15.18 2.07
C ALA A 123 -10.58 14.54 3.17
N LEU A 124 -9.38 14.06 2.82
CA LEU A 124 -8.42 13.51 3.80
C LEU A 124 -8.03 14.55 4.86
N LEU A 125 -7.84 15.82 4.46
CA LEU A 125 -7.47 16.90 5.38
C LEU A 125 -8.55 17.21 6.43
N THR A 126 -9.81 16.85 6.20
CA THR A 126 -10.88 16.99 7.23
C THR A 126 -10.64 16.11 8.46
N HIS A 127 -9.86 15.03 8.30
CA HIS A 127 -9.52 14.09 9.37
C HIS A 127 -7.99 13.96 9.55
N ARG A 128 -7.24 15.06 9.31
CA ARG A 128 -5.78 15.09 9.24
C ARG A 128 -5.05 14.43 10.42
N THR A 129 -5.61 14.48 11.61
CA THR A 129 -5.00 13.94 12.84
C THR A 129 -5.08 12.41 12.94
N HIS A 130 -5.87 11.77 12.10
CA HIS A 130 -6.03 10.32 12.02
C HIS A 130 -5.14 9.65 10.97
N LEU A 131 -4.52 10.46 10.10
CA LEU A 131 -3.62 9.98 9.05
C LEU A 131 -2.17 10.29 9.41
N VAL A 132 -1.27 9.38 9.05
CA VAL A 132 0.18 9.55 9.28
C VAL A 132 0.95 9.85 8.01
N ALA A 133 0.39 9.51 6.85
CA ALA A 133 1.08 9.70 5.57
C ALA A 133 0.09 9.89 4.41
N LEU A 134 0.64 10.37 3.30
CA LEU A 134 0.01 10.47 2.00
C LEU A 134 0.74 9.54 1.03
N ASP A 135 -0.03 8.87 0.16
CA ASP A 135 0.46 7.99 -0.90
C ASP A 135 -0.06 8.44 -2.28
N LEU A 136 0.64 8.06 -3.33
CA LEU A 136 0.23 8.24 -4.72
C LEU A 136 0.21 6.89 -5.41
N ALA A 137 -0.97 6.38 -5.78
CA ALA A 137 -1.14 5.05 -6.37
C ALA A 137 -1.98 5.09 -7.65
N GLY A 138 -1.88 4.04 -8.48
CA GLY A 138 -2.61 3.88 -9.73
C GLY A 138 -1.72 3.91 -10.96
N ASP A 139 -2.21 4.42 -12.09
CA ASP A 139 -1.53 4.40 -13.40
C ASP A 139 -0.28 5.29 -13.40
N GLU A 140 0.84 4.68 -13.02
CA GLU A 140 2.14 5.34 -12.89
C GLU A 140 2.67 5.88 -14.22
N LYS A 141 2.38 5.20 -15.34
CA LYS A 141 2.93 5.57 -16.65
C LYS A 141 2.28 6.82 -17.24
N ASN A 142 0.96 6.94 -17.09
CA ASN A 142 0.21 8.01 -17.72
C ASN A 142 0.02 9.24 -16.81
N TYR A 143 0.19 9.07 -15.49
CA TYR A 143 0.03 10.13 -14.50
C TYR A 143 1.29 10.27 -13.63
N PRO A 144 2.36 10.89 -14.16
CA PRO A 144 3.64 10.99 -13.47
C PRO A 144 3.57 11.88 -12.23
N ALA A 145 4.53 11.69 -11.31
CA ALA A 145 4.58 12.34 -10.01
C ALA A 145 4.53 13.87 -10.06
N GLU A 146 5.07 14.46 -11.13
CA GLU A 146 5.14 15.90 -11.38
C GLU A 146 3.77 16.59 -11.36
N MET A 147 2.71 15.88 -11.74
CA MET A 147 1.34 16.40 -11.72
C MET A 147 0.82 16.65 -10.29
N PHE A 148 1.48 16.09 -9.27
CA PHE A 148 0.97 16.04 -7.89
C PHE A 148 1.83 16.80 -6.88
N ILE A 149 2.81 17.59 -7.33
CA ILE A 149 3.76 18.33 -6.46
C ILE A 149 3.01 19.19 -5.42
N ASN A 150 2.01 19.94 -5.84
CA ASN A 150 1.23 20.79 -4.94
C ASN A 150 0.39 20.00 -3.93
N HIS A 151 -0.11 18.82 -4.32
CA HIS A 151 -0.85 17.94 -3.45
C HIS A 151 0.03 17.45 -2.30
N PHE A 152 1.22 16.94 -2.64
CA PHE A 152 2.17 16.42 -1.65
C PHE A 152 2.78 17.54 -0.80
N LYS A 153 2.97 18.73 -1.36
CA LYS A 153 3.34 19.88 -0.53
C LYS A 153 2.30 20.15 0.55
N ARG A 154 1.01 20.17 0.20
CA ARG A 154 -0.09 20.36 1.18
C ARG A 154 -0.14 19.23 2.21
N GLY A 155 0.10 17.96 1.80
CA GLY A 155 0.17 16.84 2.73
C GLY A 155 1.32 17.00 3.74
N ARG A 156 2.50 17.38 3.28
CA ARG A 156 3.65 17.66 4.18
C ARG A 156 3.39 18.87 5.09
N ASP A 157 2.75 19.92 4.57
CA ASP A 157 2.36 21.10 5.37
C ASP A 157 1.33 20.71 6.46
N ALA A 158 0.55 19.64 6.26
CA ALA A 158 -0.35 19.07 7.27
C ALA A 158 0.36 18.17 8.29
N GLY A 159 1.68 17.93 8.14
CA GLY A 159 2.49 17.10 9.02
C GLY A 159 2.55 15.63 8.63
N TRP A 160 2.07 15.24 7.45
CA TRP A 160 2.10 13.87 6.99
C TRP A 160 3.44 13.48 6.38
N ALA A 161 3.84 12.24 6.64
CA ALA A 161 4.91 11.59 5.90
C ALA A 161 4.48 11.27 4.45
N VAL A 162 5.41 10.86 3.61
CA VAL A 162 5.15 10.58 2.19
C VAL A 162 5.67 9.20 1.84
N THR A 163 4.79 8.35 1.33
CA THR A 163 5.11 7.16 0.56
C THR A 163 4.57 7.33 -0.86
N VAL A 164 5.14 6.64 -1.85
CA VAL A 164 4.71 6.77 -3.27
C VAL A 164 4.91 5.44 -3.97
N HIS A 165 3.87 4.95 -4.65
CA HIS A 165 4.03 3.85 -5.60
C HIS A 165 4.87 4.34 -6.79
N ALA A 166 6.10 3.87 -6.90
CA ALA A 166 7.03 4.26 -7.95
C ALA A 166 8.02 3.15 -8.29
N GLY A 167 8.39 3.07 -9.57
CA GLY A 167 9.27 2.02 -10.06
C GLY A 167 8.60 0.65 -10.11
N GLU A 168 7.28 0.60 -10.22
CA GLU A 168 6.49 -0.60 -10.50
C GLU A 168 6.23 -0.71 -12.01
N ALA A 169 5.36 0.12 -12.53
CA ALA A 169 5.06 0.20 -13.96
C ALA A 169 5.90 1.26 -14.67
N GLY A 170 6.40 2.26 -13.97
CA GLY A 170 7.40 3.22 -14.41
C GLY A 170 8.83 2.71 -14.18
N GLY A 171 9.83 3.43 -14.74
CA GLY A 171 11.24 3.12 -14.54
C GLY A 171 11.85 3.81 -13.32
N ALA A 172 13.18 3.66 -13.14
CA ALA A 172 13.93 4.39 -12.12
C ALA A 172 13.69 5.91 -12.10
N PRO A 173 13.46 6.62 -13.23
CA PRO A 173 13.09 8.04 -13.21
C PRO A 173 11.82 8.35 -12.40
N SER A 174 10.84 7.45 -12.37
CA SER A 174 9.63 7.63 -11.55
C SER A 174 9.96 7.62 -10.05
N VAL A 175 10.89 6.76 -9.63
CA VAL A 175 11.37 6.74 -8.24
C VAL A 175 12.11 8.04 -7.90
N TRP A 176 12.98 8.53 -8.80
CA TRP A 176 13.65 9.82 -8.63
C TRP A 176 12.66 10.98 -8.47
N SER A 177 11.61 11.02 -9.31
CA SER A 177 10.57 12.05 -9.21
C SER A 177 9.82 11.98 -7.88
N ALA A 178 9.48 10.79 -7.41
CA ALA A 178 8.84 10.61 -6.10
C ALA A 178 9.72 11.14 -4.95
N LEU A 179 11.02 10.85 -4.98
CA LEU A 179 11.98 11.30 -3.96
C LEU A 179 12.20 12.82 -4.01
N GLN A 180 12.52 13.35 -5.19
CA GLN A 180 12.99 14.73 -5.33
C GLN A 180 11.86 15.75 -5.37
N GLN A 181 10.71 15.40 -5.95
CA GLN A 181 9.62 16.34 -6.16
C GLN A 181 8.49 16.19 -5.13
N LEU A 182 8.16 14.95 -4.75
CA LEU A 182 7.11 14.72 -3.77
C LEU A 182 7.65 14.63 -2.34
N GLY A 183 8.96 14.41 -2.17
CA GLY A 183 9.60 14.28 -0.86
C GLY A 183 9.30 12.94 -0.19
N ALA A 184 9.20 11.88 -0.98
CA ALA A 184 8.98 10.55 -0.47
C ALA A 184 10.15 10.10 0.41
N THR A 185 9.82 9.54 1.58
CA THR A 185 10.76 8.88 2.50
C THR A 185 10.61 7.37 2.45
N ARG A 186 9.61 6.89 1.72
CA ARG A 186 9.31 5.49 1.48
C ARG A 186 8.71 5.31 0.08
N ILE A 187 9.06 4.21 -0.59
CA ILE A 187 8.65 3.92 -1.97
C ILE A 187 7.94 2.57 -2.01
N GLY A 188 6.73 2.56 -2.52
CA GLY A 188 6.00 1.33 -2.83
C GLY A 188 6.59 0.62 -4.04
N HIS A 189 6.72 -0.70 -3.98
CA HIS A 189 7.30 -1.62 -4.96
C HIS A 189 8.80 -1.39 -5.24
N CYS A 190 9.16 -0.29 -5.89
CA CYS A 190 10.54 0.10 -6.17
C CYS A 190 11.36 -0.91 -7.01
N VAL A 191 10.71 -1.87 -7.69
CA VAL A 191 11.39 -3.00 -8.34
C VAL A 191 12.37 -2.56 -9.45
N ARG A 192 12.07 -1.42 -10.11
CA ARG A 192 12.91 -0.88 -11.19
C ARG A 192 14.08 -0.01 -10.69
N ALA A 193 14.27 0.11 -9.36
CA ALA A 193 15.46 0.77 -8.83
C ALA A 193 16.77 0.06 -9.21
N LEU A 194 16.73 -1.25 -9.45
CA LEU A 194 17.89 -2.01 -9.94
C LEU A 194 18.43 -1.52 -11.29
N ASP A 195 17.59 -0.86 -12.10
CA ASP A 195 17.98 -0.38 -13.43
C ASP A 195 18.91 0.85 -13.34
N ASP A 196 19.06 1.46 -12.13
CA ASP A 196 19.92 2.63 -11.88
C ASP A 196 20.76 2.43 -10.60
N PRO A 197 22.06 2.10 -10.74
CA PRO A 197 22.96 1.95 -9.60
C PRO A 197 23.07 3.20 -8.71
N LYS A 198 22.94 4.41 -9.28
CA LYS A 198 22.99 5.67 -8.49
C LYS A 198 21.75 5.82 -7.63
N LEU A 199 20.59 5.37 -8.12
CA LEU A 199 19.37 5.32 -7.33
C LEU A 199 19.53 4.36 -6.16
N MET A 200 20.08 3.17 -6.39
CA MET A 200 20.34 2.18 -5.34
C MET A 200 21.25 2.75 -4.24
N ASP A 201 22.33 3.43 -4.63
CA ASP A 201 23.25 4.08 -3.68
C ASP A 201 22.56 5.22 -2.92
N TYR A 202 21.71 6.00 -3.60
CA TYR A 202 20.93 7.07 -2.98
C TYR A 202 19.93 6.53 -1.94
N LEU A 203 19.17 5.48 -2.28
CA LEU A 203 18.20 4.84 -1.37
C LEU A 203 18.88 4.35 -0.09
N ALA A 204 20.06 3.73 -0.22
CA ALA A 204 20.87 3.27 0.90
C ALA A 204 21.38 4.44 1.76
N ALA A 205 22.01 5.44 1.13
CA ALA A 205 22.62 6.57 1.83
C ALA A 205 21.62 7.45 2.60
N HIS A 206 20.37 7.52 2.11
CA HIS A 206 19.31 8.34 2.71
C HIS A 206 18.31 7.53 3.53
N CYS A 207 18.56 6.25 3.77
CA CYS A 207 17.68 5.36 4.53
C CYS A 207 16.24 5.38 4.04
N ILE A 208 16.04 5.42 2.71
CA ILE A 208 14.70 5.39 2.10
C ILE A 208 14.09 4.00 2.28
N GLY A 209 12.87 3.94 2.82
CA GLY A 209 12.13 2.69 2.98
C GLY A 209 11.61 2.14 1.64
N ILE A 210 11.58 0.82 1.50
CA ILE A 210 11.01 0.14 0.32
C ILE A 210 9.94 -0.84 0.79
N GLU A 211 8.74 -0.70 0.27
CA GLU A 211 7.59 -1.60 0.51
C GLU A 211 7.54 -2.64 -0.63
N ALA A 212 8.26 -3.76 -0.50
CA ALA A 212 8.28 -4.79 -1.54
C ALA A 212 7.09 -5.75 -1.40
N ASN A 213 6.48 -6.09 -2.54
CA ASN A 213 5.25 -6.87 -2.67
C ASN A 213 5.51 -8.04 -3.62
N LEU A 214 6.03 -9.18 -3.10
CA LEU A 214 6.56 -10.27 -3.91
C LEU A 214 5.51 -10.87 -4.86
N THR A 215 4.39 -11.29 -4.31
CA THR A 215 3.32 -11.94 -5.08
C THR A 215 2.66 -10.96 -6.04
N SER A 216 2.33 -9.74 -5.57
CA SER A 216 1.69 -8.71 -6.39
C SER A 216 2.56 -8.35 -7.60
N ASN A 217 3.87 -8.16 -7.42
CA ASN A 217 4.77 -7.82 -8.53
C ASN A 217 4.87 -8.91 -9.61
N VAL A 218 4.68 -10.18 -9.25
CA VAL A 218 4.56 -11.27 -10.24
C VAL A 218 3.17 -11.26 -10.88
N GLN A 219 2.12 -11.03 -10.09
CA GLN A 219 0.75 -10.99 -10.61
C GLN A 219 0.52 -9.83 -11.59
N THR A 220 1.09 -8.64 -11.31
CA THR A 220 1.04 -7.46 -12.19
C THR A 220 2.00 -7.53 -13.37
N ASN A 221 2.79 -8.62 -13.49
CA ASN A 221 3.81 -8.81 -14.52
C ASN A 221 4.91 -7.72 -14.51
N THR A 222 5.15 -7.09 -13.37
CA THR A 222 6.25 -6.13 -13.19
C THR A 222 7.59 -6.82 -12.97
N VAL A 223 7.55 -8.06 -12.44
CA VAL A 223 8.68 -9.01 -12.46
C VAL A 223 8.22 -10.36 -13.05
N PRO A 224 9.09 -11.09 -13.77
CA PRO A 224 8.68 -12.31 -14.48
C PRO A 224 8.45 -13.51 -13.55
N SER A 225 9.02 -13.50 -12.35
CA SER A 225 8.90 -14.59 -11.36
C SER A 225 9.39 -14.14 -9.99
N LEU A 226 9.04 -14.89 -8.94
CA LEU A 226 9.57 -14.66 -7.59
C LEU A 226 11.10 -14.74 -7.54
N ALA A 227 11.71 -15.69 -8.22
CA ALA A 227 13.17 -15.85 -8.29
C ALA A 227 13.88 -14.65 -8.94
N ALA A 228 13.20 -13.88 -9.78
CA ALA A 228 13.73 -12.67 -10.43
C ALA A 228 13.43 -11.40 -9.63
N HIS A 229 12.71 -11.48 -8.51
CA HIS A 229 12.35 -10.32 -7.71
C HIS A 229 13.57 -9.68 -7.03
N PRO A 230 13.73 -8.34 -7.07
CA PRO A 230 14.93 -7.66 -6.58
C PRO A 230 15.10 -7.64 -5.06
N LEU A 231 14.12 -8.04 -4.28
CA LEU A 231 14.11 -7.89 -2.82
C LEU A 231 15.36 -8.48 -2.14
N ARG A 232 15.82 -9.66 -2.59
CA ARG A 232 17.04 -10.24 -2.05
C ARG A 232 18.24 -9.30 -2.25
N GLN A 233 18.39 -8.74 -3.45
CA GLN A 233 19.49 -7.81 -3.75
C GLN A 233 19.39 -6.52 -2.94
N PHE A 234 18.17 -6.03 -2.68
CA PHE A 234 17.94 -4.88 -1.80
C PHE A 234 18.44 -5.17 -0.39
N LEU A 235 18.06 -6.32 0.18
CA LEU A 235 18.47 -6.72 1.54
C LEU A 235 19.98 -7.00 1.63
N ASP A 236 20.57 -7.66 0.64
CA ASP A 236 22.01 -7.92 0.56
C ASP A 236 22.83 -6.61 0.52
N ARG A 237 22.27 -5.52 -0.05
CA ARG A 237 22.88 -4.17 -0.07
C ARG A 237 22.55 -3.33 1.16
N GLY A 238 21.82 -3.88 2.14
CA GLY A 238 21.44 -3.16 3.36
C GLY A 238 20.35 -2.11 3.19
N LEU A 239 19.59 -2.14 2.09
CA LEU A 239 18.43 -1.26 1.91
C LEU A 239 17.33 -1.59 2.92
N LEU A 240 16.57 -0.57 3.33
CA LEU A 240 15.44 -0.72 4.26
C LEU A 240 14.20 -1.28 3.54
N ALA A 241 14.36 -2.44 2.91
CA ALA A 241 13.27 -3.12 2.21
C ALA A 241 12.50 -4.05 3.15
N THR A 242 11.18 -4.12 2.93
CA THR A 242 10.21 -4.89 3.74
C THR A 242 9.47 -5.91 2.89
N ILE A 243 8.64 -6.74 3.51
CA ILE A 243 7.73 -7.68 2.85
C ILE A 243 6.30 -7.28 3.20
N ASN A 244 5.47 -7.08 2.20
CA ASN A 244 4.09 -6.62 2.35
C ASN A 244 3.16 -7.40 1.42
N THR A 245 1.87 -7.41 1.72
CA THR A 245 0.85 -8.14 0.94
C THR A 245 0.28 -7.33 -0.22
N ASP A 246 0.49 -5.99 -0.22
CA ASP A 246 -0.19 -5.07 -1.15
C ASP A 246 -1.71 -5.14 -0.99
N ASP A 247 -2.40 -5.79 -1.91
CA ASP A 247 -3.84 -5.99 -1.93
C ASP A 247 -4.19 -7.47 -1.66
N PRO A 248 -4.19 -7.93 -0.38
CA PRO A 248 -4.28 -9.35 -0.06
C PRO A 248 -5.55 -10.00 -0.59
N SER A 249 -6.68 -9.30 -0.56
CA SER A 249 -7.96 -9.82 -1.09
C SER A 249 -7.94 -10.04 -2.60
N ILE A 250 -7.29 -9.15 -3.35
CA ILE A 250 -7.15 -9.25 -4.82
C ILE A 250 -6.12 -10.31 -5.18
N SER A 251 -4.99 -10.31 -4.49
CA SER A 251 -3.93 -11.29 -4.69
C SER A 251 -4.30 -12.69 -4.20
N GLY A 252 -5.34 -12.81 -3.36
CA GLY A 252 -5.79 -14.07 -2.78
C GLY A 252 -4.78 -14.68 -1.80
N ILE A 253 -4.09 -13.83 -1.03
CA ILE A 253 -3.00 -14.22 -0.11
C ILE A 253 -3.17 -13.58 1.27
N GLU A 254 -2.42 -14.09 2.22
CA GLU A 254 -2.18 -13.54 3.56
C GLU A 254 -0.68 -13.21 3.72
N LEU A 255 -0.32 -12.43 4.74
CA LEU A 255 1.09 -12.12 5.03
C LEU A 255 1.92 -13.39 5.25
N ARG A 256 1.32 -14.43 5.81
CA ARG A 256 1.96 -15.73 5.98
C ARG A 256 2.40 -16.32 4.64
N HIS A 257 1.61 -16.19 3.57
CA HIS A 257 2.00 -16.62 2.23
C HIS A 257 3.26 -15.90 1.76
N GLU A 258 3.33 -14.58 1.94
CA GLU A 258 4.50 -13.78 1.57
C GLU A 258 5.76 -14.24 2.33
N LEU A 259 5.64 -14.52 3.64
CA LEU A 259 6.76 -14.89 4.49
C LEU A 259 7.22 -16.35 4.30
N GLU A 260 6.28 -17.31 4.17
CA GLU A 260 6.57 -18.74 4.17
C GLU A 260 6.70 -19.36 2.77
N ILE A 261 6.10 -18.75 1.75
CA ILE A 261 6.07 -19.27 0.37
C ILE A 261 6.81 -18.35 -0.58
N ALA A 262 6.38 -17.09 -0.71
CA ALA A 262 6.92 -16.18 -1.72
C ALA A 262 8.38 -15.77 -1.40
N ALA A 263 8.69 -15.44 -0.16
CA ALA A 263 10.03 -15.02 0.22
C ALA A 263 11.10 -16.12 0.01
N PRO A 264 10.90 -17.38 0.45
CA PRO A 264 11.81 -18.48 0.11
C PRO A 264 11.94 -18.72 -1.40
N ALA A 265 10.83 -18.63 -2.15
CA ALA A 265 10.85 -18.80 -3.61
C ALA A 265 11.58 -17.64 -4.33
N ALA A 266 11.63 -16.45 -3.71
CA ALA A 266 12.45 -15.32 -4.14
C ALA A 266 13.94 -15.45 -3.69
N GLY A 267 14.32 -16.57 -3.09
CA GLY A 267 15.68 -16.84 -2.64
C GLY A 267 16.06 -16.16 -1.32
N LEU A 268 15.09 -15.73 -0.52
CA LEU A 268 15.35 -15.14 0.79
C LEU A 268 15.62 -16.23 1.82
N SER A 269 16.69 -16.05 2.58
CA SER A 269 16.97 -16.87 3.76
C SER A 269 16.11 -16.44 4.97
N PRO A 270 15.99 -17.26 6.02
CA PRO A 270 15.36 -16.82 7.28
C PRO A 270 16.00 -15.56 7.89
N ALA A 271 17.28 -15.32 7.64
CA ALA A 271 17.95 -14.10 8.09
C ALA A 271 17.45 -12.86 7.32
N HIS A 272 17.26 -12.98 6.00
CA HIS A 272 16.68 -11.91 5.17
C HIS A 272 15.24 -11.60 5.59
N ILE A 273 14.41 -12.61 5.86
CA ILE A 273 13.03 -12.40 6.32
C ILE A 273 13.01 -11.64 7.66
N ARG A 274 13.84 -12.05 8.62
CA ARG A 274 13.98 -11.31 9.89
C ARG A 274 14.53 -9.89 9.71
N GLN A 275 15.41 -9.67 8.71
CA GLN A 275 15.89 -8.34 8.37
C GLN A 275 14.74 -7.48 7.82
N ALA A 276 13.94 -8.00 6.87
CA ALA A 276 12.79 -7.31 6.33
C ALA A 276 11.75 -6.95 7.43
N GLN A 277 11.52 -7.84 8.40
CA GLN A 277 10.66 -7.55 9.55
C GLN A 277 11.21 -6.42 10.45
N ARG A 278 12.54 -6.41 10.71
CA ARG A 278 13.17 -5.28 11.44
C ARG A 278 13.09 -3.98 10.66
N ASN A 279 13.31 -4.04 9.34
CA ASN A 279 13.16 -2.89 8.46
C ASN A 279 11.73 -2.34 8.49
N ALA A 280 10.70 -3.22 8.55
CA ALA A 280 9.31 -2.79 8.63
C ALA A 280 9.04 -1.93 9.88
N LEU A 281 9.62 -2.29 11.03
CA LEU A 281 9.53 -1.46 12.23
C LEU A 281 10.33 -0.16 12.06
N GLU A 282 11.51 -0.21 11.42
CA GLU A 282 12.36 0.97 11.21
C GLU A 282 11.67 2.02 10.34
N ILE A 283 11.08 1.60 9.21
CA ILE A 283 10.44 2.53 8.28
C ILE A 283 8.98 2.86 8.63
N ALA A 284 8.40 2.24 9.68
CA ALA A 284 7.04 2.53 10.12
C ALA A 284 6.87 4.01 10.48
N PHE A 285 5.76 4.62 10.07
CA PHE A 285 5.39 6.00 10.39
C PHE A 285 4.87 6.10 11.83
N LEU A 286 5.73 5.71 12.77
CA LEU A 286 5.51 5.73 14.22
C LEU A 286 6.54 6.59 14.93
N ALA A 287 6.15 7.21 16.02
CA ALA A 287 7.07 7.87 16.92
C ALA A 287 8.01 6.82 17.58
N PRO A 288 9.25 7.22 17.97
CA PRO A 288 10.22 6.30 18.56
C PRO A 288 9.67 5.50 19.75
N GLU A 289 8.91 6.15 20.64
CA GLU A 289 8.27 5.52 21.79
C GLU A 289 7.20 4.49 21.38
N GLU A 290 6.48 4.72 20.28
CA GLU A 290 5.50 3.76 19.76
C GLU A 290 6.20 2.52 19.19
N LYS A 291 7.36 2.68 18.53
CA LYS A 291 8.20 1.58 18.04
C LYS A 291 8.74 0.73 19.18
N LEU A 292 9.24 1.38 20.25
CA LEU A 292 9.71 0.67 21.45
C LEU A 292 8.61 -0.17 22.11
N ALA A 293 7.40 0.39 22.24
CA ALA A 293 6.26 -0.33 22.81
C ALA A 293 5.85 -1.58 22.01
N LEU A 294 6.05 -1.57 20.67
CA LEU A 294 5.84 -2.77 19.85
C LEU A 294 6.90 -3.84 20.11
N VAL A 295 8.16 -3.45 20.26
CA VAL A 295 9.27 -4.40 20.57
C VAL A 295 9.08 -5.05 21.94
N GLU A 296 8.65 -4.29 22.94
CA GLU A 296 8.41 -4.79 24.30
C GLU A 296 7.28 -5.82 24.36
N LYS A 297 6.26 -5.68 23.50
CA LYS A 297 5.15 -6.62 23.41
C LYS A 297 5.56 -8.01 22.88
N ILE A 298 6.65 -8.09 22.11
CA ILE A 298 7.16 -9.32 21.49
C ILE A 298 8.11 -10.09 22.44
N ARG A 299 8.60 -9.44 23.49
CA ARG A 299 9.46 -10.04 24.51
C ARG A 299 8.64 -10.75 25.58
#